data_65a14e20085fd8551e662d29bc526faf
#
_entry.id   65a14e20085fd8551e662d29bc526faf
#
_cell.length_a   1.000
_cell.length_b   1.000
_cell.length_c   1.000
_cell.angle_alpha   90.00
_cell.angle_beta   90.00
_cell.angle_gamma   90.00
#
_symmetry.space_group_name_H-M   'P 1'
#
loop_
_entity.id
_entity.type
_entity.pdbx_description
1 polymer ?
#
loop_
_entity_poly.entity_id
_entity_poly.type
_entity_poly.pdbx_seq_one_letter_code
_entity_poly.pdbx_strand_id
1 'polypeptide(L)'
;MGTEAKMKTQAKVVVIGGGVVGASVLYHLTKLGCHDVIMLERSELTSGSTWHAAGGMHTINGDPNVAKLQQYTIELYKEIEDLSGQDITMHMTGGVMLAATEERFDWLKGVYAKGKYLGMDDLEIITPERAHELLPLIDPGQFVGAMYDPIEGHVDPYGVTHAYAKSARKNGAEYYTHTKVESLSQDADGTWNVVTDKGTVKAEHVVNAAGL
;
A
#
# COMPACT_ATOMS: atom_id res chain seq x y z
N MET A 1 -33.63 -2.96 -4.79
CA MET A 1 -33.11 -1.63 -5.15
C MET A 1 -32.66 -1.00 -3.85
N GLY A 2 -31.34 -1.06 -3.57
CA GLY A 2 -30.79 -0.35 -2.41
C GLY A 2 -30.81 1.14 -2.72
N THR A 3 -31.34 1.94 -1.82
CA THR A 3 -31.22 3.41 -1.88
C THR A 3 -29.72 3.74 -1.85
N GLU A 4 -29.18 4.28 -2.94
CA GLU A 4 -27.84 4.88 -2.89
C GLU A 4 -27.80 5.87 -1.73
N ALA A 5 -26.87 5.65 -0.81
CA ALA A 5 -26.72 6.56 0.33
C ALA A 5 -26.37 7.95 -0.23
N LYS A 6 -27.15 8.96 0.15
CA LYS A 6 -26.94 10.33 -0.29
C LYS A 6 -25.55 10.78 0.14
N MET A 7 -24.72 11.23 -0.81
CA MET A 7 -23.38 11.75 -0.52
C MET A 7 -23.43 12.88 0.53
N LYS A 8 -22.51 12.84 1.49
CA LYS A 8 -22.30 13.94 2.44
C LYS A 8 -21.97 15.24 1.70
N THR A 9 -22.49 16.35 2.20
CA THR A 9 -22.19 17.70 1.68
C THR A 9 -21.11 18.42 2.48
N GLN A 10 -20.64 17.80 3.57
CA GLN A 10 -19.57 18.31 4.43
C GLN A 10 -18.81 17.17 5.08
N ALA A 11 -17.49 17.30 5.22
CA ALA A 11 -16.62 16.40 5.96
C ALA A 11 -15.40 17.17 6.50
N LYS A 12 -14.78 16.69 7.55
CA LYS A 12 -13.52 17.27 8.04
C LYS A 12 -12.39 17.05 7.04
N VAL A 13 -12.28 15.86 6.49
CA VAL A 13 -11.26 15.51 5.49
C VAL A 13 -11.93 14.87 4.26
N VAL A 14 -11.54 15.32 3.08
CA VAL A 14 -11.89 14.68 1.80
C VAL A 14 -10.63 14.08 1.19
N VAL A 15 -10.64 12.78 0.94
CA VAL A 15 -9.59 12.06 0.21
C VAL A 15 -10.05 11.87 -1.24
N ILE A 16 -9.24 12.26 -2.21
CA ILE A 16 -9.54 12.13 -3.65
C ILE A 16 -8.73 10.98 -4.22
N GLY A 17 -9.41 9.95 -4.73
CA GLY A 17 -8.82 8.78 -5.35
C GLY A 17 -8.97 7.51 -4.52
N GLY A 18 -9.56 6.47 -5.12
CA GLY A 18 -9.86 5.15 -4.53
C GLY A 18 -8.80 4.07 -4.85
N GLY A 19 -7.57 4.46 -5.14
CA GLY A 19 -6.44 3.55 -5.22
C GLY A 19 -5.90 3.17 -3.83
N VAL A 20 -4.88 2.30 -3.79
CA VAL A 20 -4.29 1.83 -2.52
C VAL A 20 -3.82 2.96 -1.61
N VAL A 21 -3.28 4.05 -2.18
CA VAL A 21 -2.82 5.21 -1.41
C VAL A 21 -3.99 5.91 -0.72
N GLY A 22 -5.05 6.24 -1.48
CA GLY A 22 -6.23 6.90 -0.90
C GLY A 22 -6.96 6.04 0.12
N ALA A 23 -7.12 4.74 -0.16
CA ALA A 23 -7.72 3.80 0.78
C ALA A 23 -6.89 3.64 2.07
N SER A 24 -5.55 3.61 1.95
CA SER A 24 -4.64 3.60 3.09
C SER A 24 -4.74 4.87 3.92
N VAL A 25 -4.77 6.07 3.28
CA VAL A 25 -4.98 7.34 3.97
C VAL A 25 -6.31 7.34 4.72
N LEU A 26 -7.40 6.92 4.06
CA LEU A 26 -8.72 6.83 4.68
C LEU A 26 -8.70 5.95 5.94
N TYR A 27 -8.09 4.76 5.85
CA TYR A 27 -7.95 3.84 6.96
C TYR A 27 -7.14 4.45 8.11
N HIS A 28 -5.96 5.00 7.82
CA HIS A 28 -5.08 5.53 8.86
C HIS A 28 -5.64 6.78 9.53
N LEU A 29 -6.37 7.64 8.81
CA LEU A 29 -7.10 8.75 9.43
C LEU A 29 -8.10 8.24 10.48
N THR A 30 -8.88 7.20 10.14
CA THR A 30 -9.83 6.64 11.10
C THR A 30 -9.15 5.91 12.25
N LYS A 31 -8.05 5.19 11.99
CA LYS A 31 -7.23 4.54 13.02
C LYS A 31 -6.66 5.57 14.03
N LEU A 32 -6.39 6.79 13.57
CA LEU A 32 -5.91 7.92 14.39
C LEU A 32 -7.04 8.76 15.00
N GLY A 33 -8.30 8.33 14.90
CA GLY A 33 -9.44 8.99 15.52
C GLY A 33 -10.12 10.08 14.68
N CYS A 34 -9.73 10.27 13.41
CA CYS A 34 -10.43 11.15 12.48
C CYS A 34 -11.54 10.35 11.76
N HIS A 35 -12.77 10.39 12.29
CA HIS A 35 -13.88 9.60 11.77
C HIS A 35 -14.76 10.37 10.76
N ASP A 36 -14.72 11.71 10.77
CA ASP A 36 -15.43 12.54 9.77
C ASP A 36 -14.57 12.73 8.53
N VAL A 37 -14.38 11.63 7.82
CA VAL A 37 -13.57 11.56 6.59
C VAL A 37 -14.35 10.84 5.51
N ILE A 38 -14.29 11.36 4.28
CA ILE A 38 -14.84 10.71 3.10
C ILE A 38 -13.78 10.53 2.02
N MET A 39 -13.93 9.51 1.18
CA MET A 39 -13.13 9.32 -0.01
C MET A 39 -14.02 9.36 -1.25
N LEU A 40 -13.56 10.06 -2.28
CA LEU A 40 -14.25 10.22 -3.56
C LEU A 40 -13.43 9.53 -4.66
N GLU A 41 -14.06 8.61 -5.37
CA GLU A 41 -13.45 7.87 -6.48
C GLU A 41 -14.31 8.04 -7.74
N ARG A 42 -13.68 8.43 -8.85
CA ARG A 42 -14.38 8.68 -10.12
C ARG A 42 -14.97 7.42 -10.77
N SER A 43 -14.42 6.26 -10.45
CA SER A 43 -14.78 4.97 -11.02
C SER A 43 -14.99 3.95 -9.90
N GLU A 44 -14.47 2.74 -10.03
CA GLU A 44 -14.40 1.75 -8.96
C GLU A 44 -13.09 1.87 -8.17
N LEU A 45 -13.08 1.37 -6.93
CA LEU A 45 -11.82 1.23 -6.20
C LEU A 45 -10.82 0.44 -7.04
N THR A 46 -9.55 0.80 -6.98
CA THR A 46 -8.44 0.17 -7.69
C THR A 46 -8.38 0.41 -9.21
N SER A 47 -9.36 1.01 -9.83
CA SER A 47 -9.48 1.13 -11.30
C SER A 47 -8.31 1.85 -12.01
N GLY A 48 -7.46 2.55 -11.27
CA GLY A 48 -6.24 3.20 -11.79
C GLY A 48 -5.03 2.25 -11.75
N SER A 49 -3.85 2.78 -11.37
CA SER A 49 -2.57 2.04 -11.35
C SER A 49 -2.55 0.89 -10.36
N THR A 50 -3.37 0.91 -9.32
CA THR A 50 -3.34 -0.08 -8.23
C THR A 50 -3.54 -1.51 -8.73
N TRP A 51 -4.52 -1.75 -9.58
CA TRP A 51 -4.81 -3.12 -10.02
C TRP A 51 -3.76 -3.67 -11.01
N HIS A 52 -2.90 -2.80 -11.57
CA HIS A 52 -1.78 -3.21 -12.43
C HIS A 52 -0.51 -3.58 -11.65
N ALA A 53 -0.50 -3.36 -10.33
CA ALA A 53 0.67 -3.65 -9.50
C ALA A 53 0.86 -5.15 -9.30
N ALA A 54 2.12 -5.59 -9.27
CA ALA A 54 2.47 -7.00 -9.03
C ALA A 54 2.22 -7.44 -7.58
N GLY A 55 2.03 -6.50 -6.66
CA GLY A 55 1.73 -6.79 -5.26
C GLY A 55 2.92 -7.24 -4.42
N GLY A 56 4.15 -7.10 -4.91
CA GLY A 56 5.35 -7.48 -4.16
C GLY A 56 5.51 -6.65 -2.88
N MET A 57 5.90 -7.33 -1.80
CA MET A 57 6.21 -6.74 -0.50
C MET A 57 7.70 -6.89 -0.24
N HIS A 58 8.39 -5.77 -0.02
CA HIS A 58 9.83 -5.73 0.22
C HIS A 58 10.13 -4.93 1.48
N THR A 59 11.12 -5.39 2.25
CA THR A 59 11.57 -4.69 3.47
C THR A 59 12.89 -3.98 3.25
N ILE A 60 13.68 -4.43 2.30
CA ILE A 60 15.02 -3.90 2.05
C ILE A 60 14.92 -2.58 1.30
N ASN A 61 15.35 -1.51 1.95
CA ASN A 61 15.44 -0.19 1.34
C ASN A 61 16.71 0.53 1.77
N GLY A 62 17.25 1.36 0.86
CA GLY A 62 18.41 2.20 1.15
C GLY A 62 18.13 3.32 2.14
N ASP A 63 16.89 3.78 2.27
CA ASP A 63 16.44 4.78 3.23
C ASP A 63 15.83 4.12 4.47
N PRO A 64 16.33 4.42 5.70
CA PRO A 64 15.82 3.81 6.92
C PRO A 64 14.35 4.11 7.23
N ASN A 65 13.84 5.28 6.81
CA ASN A 65 12.46 5.63 7.07
C ASN A 65 11.52 4.86 6.14
N VAL A 66 11.92 4.68 4.87
CA VAL A 66 11.18 3.84 3.91
C VAL A 66 11.21 2.38 4.36
N ALA A 67 12.34 1.85 4.82
CA ALA A 67 12.43 0.49 5.38
C ALA A 67 11.45 0.28 6.55
N LYS A 68 11.39 1.24 7.50
CA LYS A 68 10.43 1.20 8.61
C LYS A 68 8.97 1.23 8.14
N LEU A 69 8.67 2.04 7.12
CA LEU A 69 7.32 2.11 6.54
C LEU A 69 6.94 0.78 5.88
N GLN A 70 7.87 0.15 5.18
CA GLN A 70 7.66 -1.15 4.54
C GLN A 70 7.44 -2.25 5.59
N GLN A 71 8.24 -2.32 6.65
CA GLN A 71 8.04 -3.24 7.77
C GLN A 71 6.67 -3.05 8.43
N TYR A 72 6.31 -1.82 8.77
CA TYR A 72 4.98 -1.49 9.29
C TYR A 72 3.86 -1.98 8.37
N THR A 73 4.03 -1.80 7.06
CA THR A 73 3.03 -2.21 6.06
C THR A 73 2.84 -3.73 6.06
N ILE A 74 3.93 -4.50 6.10
CA ILE A 74 3.86 -5.98 6.13
C ILE A 74 3.21 -6.47 7.44
N GLU A 75 3.56 -5.87 8.57
CA GLU A 75 2.92 -6.18 9.86
C GLU A 75 1.42 -5.89 9.83
N LEU A 76 1.03 -4.71 9.31
CA LEU A 76 -0.37 -4.36 9.17
C LEU A 76 -1.12 -5.33 8.23
N TYR A 77 -0.48 -5.79 7.16
CA TYR A 77 -1.12 -6.73 6.23
C TYR A 77 -1.45 -8.08 6.89
N LYS A 78 -0.66 -8.54 7.85
CA LYS A 78 -0.98 -9.74 8.64
C LYS A 78 -2.27 -9.61 9.47
N GLU A 79 -2.65 -8.39 9.84
CA GLU A 79 -3.82 -8.11 10.67
C GLU A 79 -5.02 -7.62 9.87
N ILE A 80 -4.79 -7.03 8.68
CA ILE A 80 -5.83 -6.29 7.96
C ILE A 80 -6.96 -7.20 7.45
N GLU A 81 -6.69 -8.48 7.21
CA GLU A 81 -7.72 -9.45 6.83
C GLU A 81 -8.73 -9.63 7.95
N ASP A 82 -8.26 -9.85 9.18
CA ASP A 82 -9.12 -10.02 10.37
C ASP A 82 -9.91 -8.73 10.65
N LEU A 83 -9.24 -7.57 10.57
CA LEU A 83 -9.84 -6.27 10.80
C LEU A 83 -10.94 -5.96 9.77
N SER A 84 -10.71 -6.28 8.52
CA SER A 84 -11.61 -5.96 7.40
C SER A 84 -12.62 -7.05 7.10
N GLY A 85 -12.26 -8.33 7.30
CA GLY A 85 -12.93 -9.49 6.74
C GLY A 85 -12.77 -9.60 5.21
N GLN A 86 -11.71 -9.01 4.64
CA GLN A 86 -11.36 -9.04 3.23
C GLN A 86 -10.10 -9.84 3.03
N ASP A 87 -10.18 -10.91 2.25
CA ASP A 87 -9.00 -11.67 1.80
C ASP A 87 -8.09 -10.76 0.96
N ILE A 88 -6.80 -10.74 1.31
CA ILE A 88 -5.75 -10.01 0.59
C ILE A 88 -4.78 -10.96 -0.12
N THR A 89 -5.02 -12.27 -0.04
CA THR A 89 -4.20 -13.31 -0.68
C THR A 89 -2.72 -13.12 -0.35
N MET A 90 -2.39 -13.00 0.95
CA MET A 90 -1.03 -12.76 1.42
C MET A 90 -0.20 -14.05 1.40
N HIS A 91 0.89 -14.05 0.64
CA HIS A 91 1.84 -15.16 0.58
C HIS A 91 3.24 -14.68 0.98
N MET A 92 3.74 -15.20 2.08
CA MET A 92 5.10 -14.94 2.60
C MET A 92 6.08 -15.94 2.01
N THR A 93 6.42 -15.74 0.73
CA THR A 93 7.29 -16.67 -0.04
C THR A 93 8.77 -16.42 0.19
N GLY A 94 9.11 -15.30 0.81
CA GLY A 94 10.45 -14.76 0.83
C GLY A 94 10.84 -14.11 -0.50
N GLY A 95 11.99 -13.43 -0.49
CA GLY A 95 12.59 -12.79 -1.65
C GLY A 95 14.04 -13.25 -1.84
N VAL A 96 14.44 -13.54 -3.07
CA VAL A 96 15.82 -13.93 -3.42
C VAL A 96 16.41 -12.90 -4.36
N MET A 97 17.50 -12.25 -3.95
CA MET A 97 18.29 -11.37 -4.81
C MET A 97 19.53 -12.13 -5.31
N LEU A 98 19.62 -12.34 -6.63
CA LEU A 98 20.66 -13.10 -7.28
C LEU A 98 21.83 -12.20 -7.72
N ALA A 99 23.08 -12.69 -7.61
CA ALA A 99 24.28 -12.04 -8.10
C ALA A 99 24.93 -12.89 -9.19
N ALA A 100 24.96 -12.40 -10.43
CA ALA A 100 25.58 -13.06 -11.56
C ALA A 100 27.09 -12.77 -11.65
N THR A 101 27.62 -11.80 -10.90
CA THR A 101 29.04 -11.42 -10.89
C THR A 101 29.54 -11.19 -9.46
N GLU A 102 30.85 -11.31 -9.26
CA GLU A 102 31.48 -11.03 -7.96
C GLU A 102 31.22 -9.59 -7.50
N GLU A 103 31.26 -8.62 -8.40
CA GLU A 103 30.97 -7.21 -8.10
C GLU A 103 29.53 -7.06 -7.57
N ARG A 104 28.57 -7.74 -8.21
CA ARG A 104 27.18 -7.73 -7.75
C ARG A 104 27.02 -8.43 -6.41
N PHE A 105 27.77 -9.50 -6.18
CA PHE A 105 27.74 -10.21 -4.91
C PHE A 105 28.35 -9.37 -3.77
N ASP A 106 29.42 -8.64 -4.02
CA ASP A 106 29.99 -7.72 -3.03
C ASP A 106 29.02 -6.58 -2.69
N TRP A 107 28.29 -6.09 -3.70
CA TRP A 107 27.21 -5.13 -3.46
C TRP A 107 26.10 -5.74 -2.58
N LEU A 108 25.67 -6.98 -2.81
CA LEU A 108 24.68 -7.67 -1.97
C LEU A 108 25.17 -7.86 -0.53
N LYS A 109 26.46 -8.18 -0.32
CA LYS A 109 27.05 -8.23 1.04
C LYS A 109 26.95 -6.87 1.74
N GLY A 110 27.14 -5.77 1.01
CA GLY A 110 26.94 -4.42 1.52
C GLY A 110 25.48 -4.14 1.90
N VAL A 111 24.51 -4.57 1.06
CA VAL A 111 23.06 -4.47 1.36
C VAL A 111 22.71 -5.29 2.59
N TYR A 112 23.22 -6.52 2.68
CA TYR A 112 23.04 -7.39 3.84
C TYR A 112 23.54 -6.72 5.14
N ALA A 113 24.77 -6.21 5.14
CA ALA A 113 25.34 -5.53 6.30
C ALA A 113 24.51 -4.32 6.73
N LYS A 114 24.03 -3.54 5.77
CA LYS A 114 23.11 -2.42 6.03
C LYS A 114 21.76 -2.88 6.58
N GLY A 115 21.19 -3.94 6.03
CA GLY A 115 19.93 -4.52 6.52
C GLY A 115 20.05 -4.97 7.99
N LYS A 116 21.14 -5.71 8.31
CA LYS A 116 21.45 -6.10 9.71
C LYS A 116 21.57 -4.88 10.63
N TYR A 117 22.24 -3.82 10.20
CA TYR A 117 22.35 -2.58 10.98
C TYR A 117 20.99 -1.91 11.22
N LEU A 118 20.04 -2.07 10.30
CA LEU A 118 18.66 -1.55 10.42
C LEU A 118 17.73 -2.49 11.20
N GLY A 119 18.23 -3.61 11.74
CA GLY A 119 17.46 -4.56 12.54
C GLY A 119 16.73 -5.64 11.73
N MET A 120 17.12 -5.86 10.48
CA MET A 120 16.60 -6.94 9.64
C MET A 120 17.40 -8.23 9.93
N ASP A 121 17.10 -8.85 11.07
CA ASP A 121 17.89 -9.97 11.60
C ASP A 121 17.72 -11.29 10.83
N ASP A 122 16.67 -11.40 10.02
CA ASP A 122 16.34 -12.62 9.26
C ASP A 122 17.03 -12.71 7.89
N LEU A 123 17.72 -11.64 7.43
CA LEU A 123 18.44 -11.65 6.17
C LEU A 123 19.58 -12.68 6.16
N GLU A 124 19.73 -13.39 5.05
CA GLU A 124 20.77 -14.40 4.86
C GLU A 124 21.56 -14.18 3.55
N ILE A 125 22.88 -14.34 3.60
CA ILE A 125 23.69 -14.57 2.40
C ILE A 125 23.69 -16.06 2.15
N ILE A 126 23.25 -16.48 0.95
CA ILE A 126 23.06 -17.88 0.57
C ILE A 126 23.85 -18.24 -0.69
N THR A 127 24.10 -19.56 -0.87
CA THR A 127 24.75 -20.09 -2.07
C THR A 127 23.76 -20.17 -3.25
N PRO A 128 24.26 -20.26 -4.50
CA PRO A 128 23.41 -20.47 -5.67
C PRO A 128 22.55 -21.75 -5.58
N GLU A 129 23.10 -22.81 -4.99
CA GLU A 129 22.37 -24.09 -4.79
C GLU A 129 21.19 -23.87 -3.81
N ARG A 130 21.42 -23.14 -2.71
CA ARG A 130 20.34 -22.81 -1.78
C ARG A 130 19.28 -21.91 -2.43
N ALA A 131 19.69 -20.96 -3.27
CA ALA A 131 18.77 -20.14 -4.04
C ALA A 131 17.94 -20.98 -5.03
N HIS A 132 18.55 -22.00 -5.67
CA HIS A 132 17.85 -22.96 -6.54
C HIS A 132 16.82 -23.82 -5.76
N GLU A 133 17.13 -24.23 -4.52
CA GLU A 133 16.14 -24.92 -3.66
C GLU A 133 14.90 -24.07 -3.38
N LEU A 134 15.10 -22.76 -3.15
CA LEU A 134 14.01 -21.80 -2.92
C LEU A 134 13.27 -21.41 -4.21
N LEU A 135 13.98 -21.36 -5.32
CA LEU A 135 13.47 -20.96 -6.64
C LEU A 135 13.97 -21.94 -7.72
N PRO A 136 13.29 -23.10 -7.88
CA PRO A 136 13.76 -24.19 -8.75
C PRO A 136 13.85 -23.84 -10.26
N LEU A 137 13.35 -22.68 -10.67
CA LEU A 137 13.39 -22.24 -12.08
C LEU A 137 14.70 -21.59 -12.48
N ILE A 138 15.63 -21.29 -11.53
CA ILE A 138 16.92 -20.71 -11.84
C ILE A 138 17.96 -21.80 -12.11
N ASP A 139 18.95 -21.49 -12.95
CA ASP A 139 20.15 -22.28 -13.12
C ASP A 139 21.24 -21.77 -12.15
N PRO A 140 21.61 -22.52 -11.10
CA PRO A 140 22.58 -22.06 -10.11
C PRO A 140 23.96 -21.76 -10.73
N GLY A 141 24.32 -22.41 -11.84
CA GLY A 141 25.59 -22.16 -12.54
C GLY A 141 25.72 -20.74 -13.14
N GLN A 142 24.66 -19.96 -13.20
CA GLN A 142 24.67 -18.60 -13.70
C GLN A 142 24.95 -17.54 -12.61
N PHE A 143 25.09 -17.95 -11.36
CA PHE A 143 25.22 -17.05 -10.22
C PHE A 143 26.43 -17.39 -9.36
N VAL A 144 26.99 -16.38 -8.71
CA VAL A 144 28.12 -16.53 -7.76
C VAL A 144 27.68 -16.48 -6.30
N GLY A 145 26.44 -16.03 -6.04
CA GLY A 145 25.84 -15.95 -4.72
C GLY A 145 24.49 -15.30 -4.76
N ALA A 146 23.81 -15.28 -3.63
CA ALA A 146 22.51 -14.64 -3.47
C ALA A 146 22.32 -14.11 -2.04
N MET A 147 21.28 -13.29 -1.86
CA MET A 147 20.75 -12.88 -0.56
C MET A 147 19.29 -13.28 -0.48
N TYR A 148 18.87 -13.81 0.65
CA TYR A 148 17.50 -14.21 0.94
C TYR A 148 16.91 -13.36 2.05
N ASP A 149 15.67 -12.91 1.86
CA ASP A 149 14.85 -12.24 2.87
C ASP A 149 13.57 -13.06 3.09
N PRO A 150 13.42 -13.76 4.23
CA PRO A 150 12.26 -14.61 4.51
C PRO A 150 10.96 -13.84 4.77
N ILE A 151 11.05 -12.55 5.09
CA ILE A 151 9.88 -11.72 5.41
C ILE A 151 9.30 -10.98 4.20
N GLU A 152 9.83 -11.21 3.01
CA GLU A 152 9.26 -10.73 1.76
C GLU A 152 8.14 -11.64 1.24
N GLY A 153 7.34 -11.13 0.32
CA GLY A 153 6.25 -11.90 -0.26
C GLY A 153 5.41 -11.09 -1.23
N HIS A 154 4.16 -11.48 -1.39
CA HIS A 154 3.22 -10.74 -2.22
C HIS A 154 1.79 -10.80 -1.69
N VAL A 155 0.99 -9.83 -2.10
CA VAL A 155 -0.43 -9.68 -1.79
C VAL A 155 -1.22 -9.37 -3.06
N ASP A 156 -2.54 -9.54 -3.01
CA ASP A 156 -3.42 -8.99 -4.04
C ASP A 156 -3.64 -7.48 -3.81
N PRO A 157 -3.19 -6.59 -4.71
CA PRO A 157 -3.40 -5.14 -4.58
C PRO A 157 -4.87 -4.73 -4.53
N TYR A 158 -5.75 -5.47 -5.20
CA TYR A 158 -7.19 -5.28 -5.13
C TYR A 158 -7.70 -5.60 -3.72
N GLY A 159 -7.37 -6.78 -3.20
CA GLY A 159 -7.76 -7.22 -1.86
C GLY A 159 -7.30 -6.25 -0.77
N VAL A 160 -6.04 -5.82 -0.81
CA VAL A 160 -5.47 -4.84 0.15
C VAL A 160 -6.23 -3.51 0.12
N THR A 161 -6.52 -2.97 -1.07
CA THR A 161 -7.25 -1.70 -1.20
C THR A 161 -8.65 -1.80 -0.61
N HIS A 162 -9.35 -2.90 -0.90
CA HIS A 162 -10.67 -3.16 -0.33
C HIS A 162 -10.63 -3.43 1.18
N ALA A 163 -9.56 -4.07 1.68
CA ALA A 163 -9.37 -4.27 3.11
C ALA A 163 -9.22 -2.94 3.87
N TYR A 164 -8.40 -2.02 3.35
CA TYR A 164 -8.31 -0.66 3.90
C TYR A 164 -9.65 0.07 3.89
N ALA A 165 -10.34 0.09 2.75
CA ALA A 165 -11.61 0.78 2.61
C ALA A 165 -12.71 0.21 3.52
N LYS A 166 -12.80 -1.13 3.64
CA LYS A 166 -13.73 -1.81 4.56
C LYS A 166 -13.40 -1.52 6.02
N SER A 167 -12.13 -1.56 6.41
CA SER A 167 -11.71 -1.24 7.78
C SER A 167 -12.01 0.22 8.13
N ALA A 168 -11.72 1.15 7.22
CA ALA A 168 -12.07 2.55 7.40
C ALA A 168 -13.58 2.75 7.58
N ARG A 169 -14.40 2.06 6.77
CA ARG A 169 -15.87 2.12 6.89
C ARG A 169 -16.37 1.57 8.23
N LYS A 170 -15.80 0.48 8.74
CA LYS A 170 -16.09 -0.04 10.07
C LYS A 170 -15.81 0.99 11.17
N ASN A 171 -14.81 1.84 10.94
CA ASN A 171 -14.44 2.94 11.84
C ASN A 171 -15.20 4.25 11.59
N GLY A 172 -16.23 4.25 10.74
CA GLY A 172 -17.11 5.40 10.53
C GLY A 172 -16.81 6.27 9.31
N ALA A 173 -15.75 5.98 8.53
CA ALA A 173 -15.53 6.66 7.25
C ALA A 173 -16.55 6.24 6.19
N GLU A 174 -16.74 7.11 5.21
CA GLU A 174 -17.54 6.80 4.02
C GLU A 174 -16.67 6.90 2.76
N TYR A 175 -17.01 6.15 1.72
CA TYR A 175 -16.44 6.38 0.39
C TYR A 175 -17.53 6.25 -0.67
N TYR A 176 -17.36 7.04 -1.73
CA TYR A 176 -18.30 7.14 -2.83
C TYR A 176 -17.56 6.87 -4.13
N THR A 177 -17.92 5.76 -4.78
CA THR A 177 -17.46 5.43 -6.14
C THR A 177 -18.32 6.16 -7.18
N HIS A 178 -17.88 6.16 -8.44
CA HIS A 178 -18.54 6.87 -9.54
C HIS A 178 -18.83 8.33 -9.20
N THR A 179 -17.91 8.97 -8.47
CA THR A 179 -18.02 10.37 -8.02
C THR A 179 -16.76 11.10 -8.41
N LYS A 180 -16.81 11.80 -9.53
CA LYS A 180 -15.66 12.49 -10.10
C LYS A 180 -15.52 13.87 -9.49
N VAL A 181 -14.35 14.15 -8.90
CA VAL A 181 -13.97 15.51 -8.52
C VAL A 181 -13.59 16.29 -9.78
N GLU A 182 -14.23 17.43 -10.02
CA GLU A 182 -14.04 18.26 -11.21
C GLU A 182 -13.19 19.48 -10.95
N SER A 183 -13.36 20.09 -9.76
CA SER A 183 -12.57 21.25 -9.38
C SER A 183 -12.45 21.40 -7.86
N LEU A 184 -11.43 22.16 -7.46
CA LEU A 184 -11.18 22.53 -6.08
C LEU A 184 -11.07 24.06 -6.00
N SER A 185 -11.69 24.65 -4.99
CA SER A 185 -11.50 26.05 -4.63
C SER A 185 -11.49 26.20 -3.13
N GLN A 186 -10.91 27.28 -2.62
CA GLN A 186 -10.87 27.55 -1.20
C GLN A 186 -11.53 28.88 -0.91
N ASP A 187 -12.41 28.91 0.06
CA ASP A 187 -13.07 30.11 0.55
C ASP A 187 -12.07 30.98 1.38
N ALA A 188 -12.41 32.24 1.62
CA ALA A 188 -11.54 33.14 2.36
C ALA A 188 -11.26 32.71 3.82
N ASP A 189 -12.10 31.87 4.39
CA ASP A 189 -11.97 31.28 5.73
C ASP A 189 -11.10 30.02 5.75
N GLY A 190 -10.61 29.57 4.59
CA GLY A 190 -9.80 28.37 4.46
C GLY A 190 -10.59 27.10 4.17
N THR A 191 -11.93 27.15 4.13
CA THR A 191 -12.78 25.99 3.79
C THR A 191 -12.63 25.61 2.33
N TRP A 192 -12.40 24.34 2.04
CA TRP A 192 -12.34 23.80 0.69
C TRP A 192 -13.74 23.51 0.13
N ASN A 193 -13.95 23.86 -1.12
CA ASN A 193 -15.10 23.44 -1.93
C ASN A 193 -14.60 22.38 -2.92
N VAL A 194 -15.00 21.12 -2.68
CA VAL A 194 -14.72 19.98 -3.55
C VAL A 194 -15.93 19.78 -4.46
N VAL A 195 -15.82 20.27 -5.70
CA VAL A 195 -16.90 20.18 -6.69
C VAL A 195 -16.83 18.84 -7.40
N THR A 196 -17.93 18.11 -7.43
CA THR A 196 -18.04 16.80 -8.10
C THR A 196 -19.20 16.82 -9.12
N ASP A 197 -19.25 15.83 -9.98
CA ASP A 197 -20.38 15.55 -10.89
C ASP A 197 -21.70 15.21 -10.16
N LYS A 198 -21.66 15.00 -8.83
CA LYS A 198 -22.83 14.71 -7.98
C LYS A 198 -23.16 15.79 -6.95
N GLY A 199 -22.44 16.91 -6.98
CA GLY A 199 -22.62 18.02 -6.05
C GLY A 199 -21.32 18.45 -5.39
N THR A 200 -21.41 19.41 -4.47
CA THR A 200 -20.24 19.98 -3.78
C THR A 200 -20.14 19.50 -2.34
N VAL A 201 -18.92 19.16 -1.92
CA VAL A 201 -18.59 18.83 -0.53
C VAL A 201 -17.71 19.93 0.04
N LYS A 202 -18.06 20.46 1.20
CA LYS A 202 -17.20 21.35 1.98
C LYS A 202 -16.29 20.56 2.88
N ALA A 203 -14.99 20.96 2.94
CA ALA A 203 -13.99 20.27 3.75
C ALA A 203 -13.01 21.24 4.41
N GLU A 204 -12.53 20.87 5.61
CA GLU A 204 -11.42 21.59 6.26
C GLU A 204 -10.08 21.23 5.59
N HIS A 205 -9.94 19.96 5.17
CA HIS A 205 -8.72 19.44 4.56
C HIS A 205 -9.04 18.58 3.32
N VAL A 206 -8.16 18.66 2.34
CA VAL A 206 -8.23 17.82 1.14
C VAL A 206 -6.90 17.07 0.96
N VAL A 207 -6.99 15.76 0.75
CA VAL A 207 -5.84 14.91 0.41
C VAL A 207 -6.00 14.46 -1.03
N ASN A 208 -5.07 14.86 -1.90
CA ASN A 208 -5.05 14.40 -3.29
C ASN A 208 -4.23 13.10 -3.39
N ALA A 209 -4.91 12.00 -3.64
CA ALA A 209 -4.36 10.67 -3.91
C ALA A 209 -4.90 10.10 -5.24
N ALA A 210 -5.22 10.98 -6.20
CA ALA A 210 -5.91 10.63 -7.44
C ALA A 210 -5.07 9.83 -8.46
N GLY A 211 -3.79 9.63 -8.18
CA GLY A 211 -2.85 8.94 -9.05
C GLY A 211 -2.31 9.84 -10.18
N LEU A 212 -1.82 9.20 -11.24
CA LEU A 212 -1.23 9.85 -12.42
C LEU A 212 -2.21 9.90 -13.57
#